data_24cc084c09fab65ebb57b66bf28e1478
#
_entry.id   24cc084c09fab65ebb57b66bf28e1478
#
_cell.length_a   1.000
_cell.length_b   1.000
_cell.length_c   1.000
_cell.angle_alpha   90.00
_cell.angle_beta   90.00
_cell.angle_gamma   90.00
#
_symmetry.space_group_name_H-M   'P 1'
#
loop_
_entity.id
_entity.type
_entity.pdbx_description
1 polymer ?
#
loop_
_entity_poly.entity_id
_entity_poly.type
_entity_poly.pdbx_seq_one_letter_code
_entity_poly.pdbx_strand_id
1 'polypeptide(L)'
;MECQFHGGFTITTESCNKYYSDGEQISEKIQNQIYEALSKLENQTGKTLGSKENPLLVSVRSGARASMPGMMDTILNLGINDEVVENLAKKNRRFAYDSYRRFIQMYSDVVKEIPKSLFEKAIETKKYQRGLTLDTDMDANDLEDLVKVFKGIYKEQIGEDFPQDSRSQLLDSVKAVFRSWNNPR
;
A
#
# COMPACT_ATOMS: atom_id res chain seq x y z
N MET A 1 3.90 -20.20 -23.55
CA MET A 1 3.67 -18.97 -22.77
C MET A 1 3.16 -19.42 -21.41
N GLU A 2 4.07 -19.64 -20.44
CA GLU A 2 3.68 -20.06 -19.10
C GLU A 2 3.05 -18.85 -18.39
N CYS A 3 1.76 -18.94 -18.07
CA CYS A 3 1.12 -18.03 -17.15
C CYS A 3 1.77 -18.24 -15.78
N GLN A 4 2.65 -17.35 -15.37
CA GLN A 4 3.10 -17.31 -13.98
C GLN A 4 1.90 -16.94 -13.13
N PHE A 5 1.33 -17.90 -12.43
CA PHE A 5 0.36 -17.66 -11.38
C PHE A 5 1.07 -16.86 -10.27
N HIS A 6 0.75 -15.59 -10.19
CA HIS A 6 1.13 -14.79 -9.03
C HIS A 6 0.34 -15.35 -7.84
N GLY A 7 1.03 -15.91 -6.87
CA GLY A 7 0.41 -16.43 -5.66
C GLY A 7 -0.35 -15.33 -4.91
N GLY A 8 -1.44 -15.68 -4.25
CA GLY A 8 -2.27 -14.77 -3.48
C GLY A 8 -3.31 -15.53 -2.66
N PHE A 9 -4.07 -14.79 -1.85
CA PHE A 9 -5.20 -15.34 -1.12
C PHE A 9 -6.38 -14.36 -1.13
N THR A 10 -7.57 -14.87 -0.88
CA THR A 10 -8.80 -14.11 -0.85
C THR A 10 -9.38 -14.10 0.56
N ILE A 11 -9.75 -12.91 1.05
CA ILE A 11 -10.53 -12.74 2.26
C ILE A 11 -11.99 -12.66 1.84
N THR A 12 -12.85 -13.53 2.41
CA THR A 12 -14.24 -13.68 1.97
C THR A 12 -15.14 -12.55 2.45
N THR A 13 -16.30 -12.40 1.79
CA THR A 13 -17.34 -11.46 2.21
C THR A 13 -17.93 -11.79 3.58
N GLU A 14 -17.89 -13.07 4.00
CA GLU A 14 -18.29 -13.50 5.35
C GLU A 14 -17.40 -12.86 6.42
N SER A 15 -16.09 -12.74 6.16
CA SER A 15 -15.16 -12.01 7.05
C SER A 15 -15.49 -10.52 7.11
N CYS A 16 -15.93 -9.92 6.01
CA CYS A 16 -16.40 -8.55 5.97
C CYS A 16 -17.67 -8.35 6.82
N ASN A 17 -18.65 -9.26 6.68
CA ASN A 17 -19.87 -9.22 7.49
C ASN A 17 -19.55 -9.37 8.99
N LYS A 18 -18.61 -10.26 9.33
CA LYS A 18 -18.15 -10.43 10.71
C LYS A 18 -17.47 -9.18 11.25
N TYR A 19 -16.64 -8.50 10.46
CA TYR A 19 -16.03 -7.24 10.81
C TYR A 19 -17.06 -6.19 11.25
N TYR A 20 -18.16 -6.04 10.51
CA TYR A 20 -19.21 -5.10 10.89
C TYR A 20 -20.00 -5.56 12.12
N SER A 21 -20.32 -6.86 12.25
CA SER A 21 -21.01 -7.38 13.43
C SER A 21 -20.20 -7.24 14.71
N ASP A 22 -18.89 -7.20 14.61
CA ASP A 22 -17.95 -7.04 15.73
C ASP A 22 -17.56 -5.56 15.98
N GLY A 23 -18.32 -4.60 15.45
CA GLY A 23 -18.08 -3.18 15.67
C GLY A 23 -16.88 -2.62 14.93
N GLU A 24 -16.74 -3.01 13.67
CA GLU A 24 -15.64 -2.60 12.76
C GLU A 24 -14.24 -3.02 13.25
N GLN A 25 -14.17 -4.20 13.82
CA GLN A 25 -12.92 -4.79 14.29
C GLN A 25 -12.67 -6.14 13.60
N ILE A 26 -11.42 -6.35 13.18
CA ILE A 26 -10.98 -7.66 12.73
C ILE A 26 -10.76 -8.53 13.96
N SER A 27 -11.60 -9.59 14.11
CA SER A 27 -11.47 -10.52 15.22
C SER A 27 -10.11 -11.24 15.18
N GLU A 28 -9.62 -11.66 16.35
CA GLU A 28 -8.35 -12.40 16.45
C GLU A 28 -8.34 -13.65 15.54
N LYS A 29 -9.48 -14.32 15.41
CA LYS A 29 -9.63 -15.48 14.52
C LYS A 29 -9.38 -15.12 13.05
N ILE A 30 -9.96 -14.03 12.56
CA ILE A 30 -9.77 -13.58 11.17
C ILE A 30 -8.33 -13.10 10.98
N GLN A 31 -7.78 -12.38 11.93
CA GLN A 31 -6.38 -11.92 11.89
C GLN A 31 -5.41 -13.09 11.78
N ASN A 32 -5.59 -14.14 12.58
CA ASN A 32 -4.78 -15.35 12.54
C ASN A 32 -4.89 -16.05 11.19
N GLN A 33 -6.08 -16.17 10.62
CA GLN A 33 -6.29 -16.74 9.27
C GLN A 33 -5.56 -15.92 8.18
N ILE A 34 -5.57 -14.58 8.28
CA ILE A 34 -4.83 -13.71 7.36
C ILE A 34 -3.32 -13.98 7.47
N TYR A 35 -2.80 -14.09 8.69
CA TYR A 35 -1.37 -14.35 8.90
C TYR A 35 -0.95 -15.76 8.48
N GLU A 36 -1.80 -16.76 8.68
CA GLU A 36 -1.56 -18.12 8.16
C GLU A 36 -1.52 -18.14 6.62
N ALA A 37 -2.47 -17.45 5.97
CA ALA A 37 -2.49 -17.33 4.52
C ALA A 37 -1.27 -16.56 4.00
N LEU A 38 -0.86 -15.49 4.68
CA LEU A 38 0.36 -14.75 4.37
C LEU A 38 1.59 -15.64 4.49
N SER A 39 1.72 -16.42 5.57
CA SER A 39 2.85 -17.34 5.76
C SER A 39 2.91 -18.40 4.67
N LYS A 40 1.78 -18.92 4.19
CA LYS A 40 1.74 -19.83 3.04
C LYS A 40 2.24 -19.14 1.76
N LEU A 41 1.83 -17.90 1.53
CA LEU A 41 2.29 -17.11 0.39
C LEU A 41 3.80 -16.81 0.46
N GLU A 42 4.31 -16.47 1.63
CA GLU A 42 5.74 -16.27 1.88
C GLU A 42 6.54 -17.54 1.58
N ASN A 43 6.08 -18.69 2.05
CA ASN A 43 6.70 -19.98 1.76
C ASN A 43 6.69 -20.33 0.28
N GLN A 44 5.59 -20.07 -0.43
CA GLN A 44 5.46 -20.33 -1.87
C GLN A 44 6.38 -19.44 -2.71
N THR A 45 6.53 -18.19 -2.31
CA THR A 45 7.34 -17.20 -3.05
C THR A 45 8.81 -17.18 -2.64
N GLY A 46 9.14 -17.75 -1.48
CA GLY A 46 10.46 -17.65 -0.85
C GLY A 46 10.78 -16.22 -0.40
N LYS A 47 9.79 -15.34 -0.26
CA LYS A 47 9.94 -13.93 0.14
C LYS A 47 9.13 -13.65 1.39
N THR A 48 9.51 -12.62 2.14
CA THR A 48 8.85 -12.27 3.41
C THR A 48 8.37 -10.83 3.39
N LEU A 49 7.12 -10.60 3.82
CA LEU A 49 6.52 -9.26 3.89
C LEU A 49 7.30 -8.38 4.88
N GLY A 50 7.77 -7.22 4.40
CA GLY A 50 8.55 -6.28 5.21
C GLY A 50 9.99 -6.69 5.47
N SER A 51 10.47 -7.81 4.92
CA SER A 51 11.86 -8.22 5.04
C SER A 51 12.80 -7.30 4.27
N LYS A 52 13.86 -6.86 4.91
CA LYS A 52 14.90 -6.06 4.29
C LYS A 52 15.65 -6.84 3.19
N GLU A 53 15.92 -8.11 3.42
CA GLU A 53 16.79 -8.91 2.53
C GLU A 53 16.05 -9.46 1.32
N ASN A 54 14.87 -10.02 1.55
CA ASN A 54 14.07 -10.66 0.51
C ASN A 54 12.59 -10.23 0.60
N PRO A 55 12.28 -8.98 0.24
CA PRO A 55 10.96 -8.40 0.47
C PRO A 55 9.89 -9.03 -0.43
N LEU A 56 8.79 -9.46 0.19
CA LEU A 56 7.53 -9.71 -0.47
C LEU A 56 6.76 -8.38 -0.56
N LEU A 57 6.40 -7.98 -1.77
CA LEU A 57 5.48 -6.87 -2.00
C LEU A 57 4.17 -7.44 -2.53
N VAL A 58 3.06 -7.00 -1.96
CA VAL A 58 1.73 -7.47 -2.34
C VAL A 58 0.85 -6.31 -2.80
N SER A 59 -0.23 -6.66 -3.50
CA SER A 59 -1.30 -5.72 -3.83
C SER A 59 -2.56 -6.11 -3.07
N VAL A 60 -3.27 -5.12 -2.53
CA VAL A 60 -4.57 -5.32 -1.88
C VAL A 60 -5.63 -4.63 -2.72
N ARG A 61 -6.69 -5.37 -3.05
CA ARG A 61 -7.79 -4.84 -3.87
C ARG A 61 -9.13 -5.45 -3.47
N SER A 62 -10.21 -4.75 -3.80
CA SER A 62 -11.55 -5.31 -3.77
C SER A 62 -11.70 -6.38 -4.86
N GLY A 63 -12.38 -7.49 -4.52
CA GLY A 63 -12.63 -8.64 -5.40
C GLY A 63 -13.99 -8.60 -6.10
N ALA A 64 -14.64 -7.46 -6.26
CA ALA A 64 -15.93 -7.35 -6.93
C ALA A 64 -15.84 -7.73 -8.42
N ARG A 65 -16.94 -8.30 -8.97
CA ARG A 65 -17.00 -8.74 -10.39
C ARG A 65 -16.94 -7.59 -11.38
N ALA A 66 -17.37 -6.39 -10.99
CA ALA A 66 -17.33 -5.19 -11.81
C ALA A 66 -16.79 -4.02 -10.99
N SER A 67 -16.03 -3.14 -11.64
CA SER A 67 -15.65 -1.86 -11.03
C SER A 67 -16.91 -0.99 -10.91
N MET A 68 -17.18 -0.54 -9.70
CA MET A 68 -18.35 0.29 -9.40
C MET A 68 -17.91 1.57 -8.69
N PRO A 69 -18.66 2.69 -8.84
CA PRO A 69 -18.38 3.90 -8.06
C PRO A 69 -18.33 3.61 -6.56
N GLY A 70 -17.37 4.18 -5.85
CA GLY A 70 -17.18 3.98 -4.41
C GLY A 70 -16.40 2.71 -4.02
N MET A 71 -15.95 1.92 -5.00
CA MET A 71 -15.01 0.83 -4.73
C MET A 71 -13.63 1.39 -4.39
N MET A 72 -12.95 0.72 -3.45
CA MET A 72 -11.58 1.03 -3.11
C MET A 72 -10.63 0.79 -4.28
N ASP A 73 -9.77 1.75 -4.56
CA ASP A 73 -8.66 1.59 -5.48
C ASP A 73 -7.67 0.52 -5.01
N THR A 74 -6.93 -0.04 -5.95
CA THR A 74 -5.89 -1.03 -5.63
C THR A 74 -4.72 -0.36 -4.92
N ILE A 75 -4.32 -0.89 -3.77
CA ILE A 75 -3.06 -0.51 -3.10
C ILE A 75 -1.96 -1.41 -3.66
N LEU A 76 -0.95 -0.80 -4.29
CA LEU A 76 0.21 -1.50 -4.85
C LEU A 76 1.41 -1.37 -3.92
N ASN A 77 2.33 -2.33 -4.03
CA ASN A 77 3.63 -2.32 -3.34
C ASN A 77 3.53 -2.31 -1.80
N LEU A 78 2.44 -2.84 -1.24
CA LEU A 78 2.29 -2.98 0.20
C LEU A 78 3.41 -3.89 0.74
N GLY A 79 4.00 -3.49 1.85
CA GLY A 79 5.18 -4.11 2.44
C GLY A 79 6.45 -3.28 2.31
N ILE A 80 6.45 -2.20 1.51
CA ILE A 80 7.58 -1.26 1.49
C ILE A 80 7.57 -0.43 2.79
N ASN A 81 8.75 -0.33 3.39
CA ASN A 81 9.09 0.54 4.49
C ASN A 81 10.50 1.11 4.28
N ASP A 82 11.01 1.88 5.23
CA ASP A 82 12.32 2.54 5.11
C ASP A 82 13.46 1.54 4.94
N GLU A 83 13.42 0.38 5.60
CA GLU A 83 14.45 -0.65 5.45
C GLU A 83 14.37 -1.39 4.12
N VAL A 84 13.15 -1.70 3.67
CA VAL A 84 12.92 -2.39 2.41
C VAL A 84 13.34 -1.52 1.21
N VAL A 85 12.99 -0.22 1.23
CA VAL A 85 13.36 0.68 0.13
C VAL A 85 14.87 0.81 -0.02
N GLU A 86 15.63 0.87 1.09
CA GLU A 86 17.09 0.92 1.05
C GLU A 86 17.70 -0.30 0.34
N ASN A 87 17.15 -1.49 0.57
CA ASN A 87 17.64 -2.69 -0.08
C ASN A 87 17.27 -2.74 -1.57
N LEU A 88 16.03 -2.38 -1.91
CA LEU A 88 15.59 -2.28 -3.31
C LEU A 88 16.42 -1.22 -4.08
N ALA A 89 16.80 -0.13 -3.41
CA ALA A 89 17.58 0.96 -3.97
C ALA A 89 18.99 0.51 -4.40
N LYS A 90 19.56 -0.52 -3.77
CA LYS A 90 20.86 -1.09 -4.19
C LYS A 90 20.81 -1.68 -5.60
N LYS A 91 19.66 -2.17 -6.03
CA LYS A 91 19.45 -2.74 -7.37
C LYS A 91 19.01 -1.67 -8.37
N ASN A 92 18.04 -0.87 -8.00
CA ASN A 92 17.52 0.23 -8.82
C ASN A 92 16.92 1.31 -7.91
N ARG A 93 17.72 2.33 -7.63
CA ARG A 93 17.34 3.40 -6.68
C ARG A 93 16.11 4.17 -7.15
N ARG A 94 16.04 4.52 -8.44
CA ARG A 94 14.89 5.24 -8.99
C ARG A 94 13.60 4.44 -8.84
N PHE A 95 13.62 3.17 -9.24
CA PHE A 95 12.46 2.27 -9.11
C PHE A 95 12.02 2.11 -7.64
N ALA A 96 12.97 1.94 -6.72
CA ALA A 96 12.68 1.74 -5.30
C ALA A 96 11.94 2.93 -4.71
N TYR A 97 12.44 4.15 -4.90
CA TYR A 97 11.83 5.36 -4.37
C TYR A 97 10.54 5.74 -5.10
N ASP A 98 10.41 5.50 -6.42
CA ASP A 98 9.13 5.67 -7.13
C ASP A 98 8.05 4.71 -6.61
N SER A 99 8.41 3.46 -6.36
CA SER A 99 7.51 2.47 -5.78
C SER A 99 7.07 2.86 -4.36
N TYR A 100 8.00 3.37 -3.54
CA TYR A 100 7.70 3.77 -2.17
C TYR A 100 6.82 5.01 -2.12
N ARG A 101 7.13 6.07 -2.88
CA ARG A 101 6.26 7.25 -2.91
C ARG A 101 4.85 6.92 -3.37
N ARG A 102 4.70 6.05 -4.39
CA ARG A 102 3.38 5.59 -4.87
C ARG A 102 2.63 4.82 -3.81
N PHE A 103 3.32 3.95 -3.07
CA PHE A 103 2.71 3.23 -1.96
C PHE A 103 2.24 4.18 -0.86
N ILE A 104 3.07 5.14 -0.44
CA ILE A 104 2.68 6.13 0.57
C ILE A 104 1.45 6.90 0.11
N GLN A 105 1.41 7.38 -1.13
CA GLN A 105 0.27 8.11 -1.69
C GLN A 105 -1.00 7.25 -1.69
N MET A 106 -0.94 6.04 -2.25
CA MET A 106 -2.11 5.16 -2.33
C MET A 106 -2.61 4.73 -0.94
N TYR A 107 -1.69 4.37 -0.04
CA TYR A 107 -2.05 4.02 1.33
C TYR A 107 -2.70 5.20 2.07
N SER A 108 -2.14 6.39 1.94
CA SER A 108 -2.65 7.60 2.58
C SER A 108 -4.04 7.98 2.07
N ASP A 109 -4.25 7.94 0.76
CA ASP A 109 -5.53 8.26 0.12
C ASP A 109 -6.59 7.18 0.45
N VAL A 110 -6.28 5.92 0.22
CA VAL A 110 -7.26 4.82 0.29
C VAL A 110 -7.52 4.38 1.74
N VAL A 111 -6.50 4.31 2.59
CA VAL A 111 -6.63 3.78 3.97
C VAL A 111 -6.98 4.87 4.97
N LYS A 112 -6.40 6.05 4.81
CA LYS A 112 -6.53 7.18 5.73
C LYS A 112 -7.37 8.33 5.19
N GLU A 113 -7.86 8.23 3.95
CA GLU A 113 -8.72 9.23 3.31
C GLU A 113 -8.08 10.62 3.23
N ILE A 114 -6.75 10.67 3.14
CA ILE A 114 -6.01 11.92 2.95
C ILE A 114 -6.20 12.38 1.49
N PRO A 115 -6.61 13.63 1.23
CA PRO A 115 -6.86 14.11 -0.12
C PRO A 115 -5.66 13.91 -1.04
N LYS A 116 -5.85 13.16 -2.14
CA LYS A 116 -4.82 12.88 -3.16
C LYS A 116 -4.17 14.15 -3.72
N SER A 117 -4.94 15.23 -3.79
CA SER A 117 -4.48 16.55 -4.27
C SER A 117 -3.28 17.11 -3.51
N LEU A 118 -3.11 16.76 -2.22
CA LEU A 118 -1.94 17.19 -1.44
C LEU A 118 -0.66 16.58 -1.99
N PHE A 119 -0.70 15.31 -2.34
CA PHE A 119 0.44 14.59 -2.93
C PHE A 119 0.71 15.04 -4.36
N GLU A 120 -0.34 15.24 -5.16
CA GLU A 120 -0.22 15.76 -6.53
C GLU A 120 0.41 17.14 -6.54
N LYS A 121 0.00 18.03 -5.64
CA LYS A 121 0.61 19.36 -5.49
C LYS A 121 2.11 19.29 -5.14
N ALA A 122 2.51 18.34 -4.29
CA ALA A 122 3.91 18.15 -3.96
C ALA A 122 4.73 17.68 -5.17
N ILE A 123 4.17 16.78 -6.01
CA ILE A 123 4.80 16.35 -7.27
C ILE A 123 4.96 17.53 -8.23
N GLU A 124 3.90 18.31 -8.46
CA GLU A 124 3.94 19.48 -9.34
C GLU A 124 4.95 20.52 -8.85
N THR A 125 5.01 20.77 -7.54
CA THR A 125 6.00 21.66 -6.94
C THR A 125 7.43 21.18 -7.20
N LYS A 126 7.69 19.89 -7.05
CA LYS A 126 9.02 19.30 -7.34
C LYS A 126 9.37 19.45 -8.82
N LYS A 127 8.44 19.14 -9.72
CA LYS A 127 8.65 19.31 -11.17
C LYS A 127 8.97 20.77 -11.52
N TYR A 128 8.18 21.71 -10.99
CA TYR A 128 8.42 23.13 -11.21
C TYR A 128 9.82 23.58 -10.74
N GLN A 129 10.21 23.20 -9.54
CA GLN A 129 11.52 23.54 -8.98
C GLN A 129 12.70 23.00 -9.80
N ARG A 130 12.49 21.85 -10.45
CA ARG A 130 13.51 21.18 -11.26
C ARG A 130 13.41 21.49 -12.75
N GLY A 131 12.38 22.24 -13.18
CA GLY A 131 12.12 22.51 -14.61
C GLY A 131 11.73 21.26 -15.41
N LEU A 132 11.06 20.29 -14.76
CA LEU A 132 10.63 19.02 -15.36
C LEU A 132 9.19 19.09 -15.82
N THR A 133 8.85 18.33 -16.88
CA THR A 133 7.49 18.28 -17.42
C THR A 133 6.76 16.99 -17.02
N LEU A 134 7.43 15.85 -17.11
CA LEU A 134 6.84 14.55 -16.83
C LEU A 134 7.35 13.98 -15.50
N ASP A 135 6.52 13.17 -14.85
CA ASP A 135 6.94 12.41 -13.66
C ASP A 135 8.10 11.45 -13.96
N THR A 136 8.18 10.98 -15.19
CA THR A 136 9.26 10.10 -15.66
C THR A 136 10.62 10.79 -15.74
N ASP A 137 10.64 12.12 -15.77
CA ASP A 137 11.87 12.91 -15.85
C ASP A 137 12.54 13.08 -14.47
N MET A 138 11.81 12.80 -13.38
CA MET A 138 12.35 12.84 -12.03
C MET A 138 13.41 11.77 -11.82
N ASP A 139 14.55 12.17 -11.26
CA ASP A 139 15.62 11.25 -10.90
C ASP A 139 15.41 10.60 -9.52
N ALA A 140 16.34 9.74 -9.11
CA ALA A 140 16.23 9.02 -7.83
C ALA A 140 16.28 9.96 -6.62
N ASN A 141 16.99 11.09 -6.70
CA ASN A 141 17.06 12.06 -5.60
C ASN A 141 15.74 12.80 -5.47
N ASP A 142 15.13 13.21 -6.59
CA ASP A 142 13.82 13.86 -6.60
C ASP A 142 12.75 12.96 -5.96
N LEU A 143 12.78 11.67 -6.29
CA LEU A 143 11.83 10.68 -5.76
C LEU A 143 12.06 10.36 -4.27
N GLU A 144 13.32 10.30 -3.83
CA GLU A 144 13.65 10.16 -2.41
C GLU A 144 13.17 11.37 -1.60
N ASP A 145 13.37 12.58 -2.13
CA ASP A 145 12.86 13.80 -1.49
C ASP A 145 11.32 13.79 -1.43
N LEU A 146 10.65 13.35 -2.49
CA LEU A 146 9.19 13.21 -2.48
C LEU A 146 8.71 12.20 -1.44
N VAL A 147 9.43 11.10 -1.20
CA VAL A 147 9.10 10.17 -0.11
C VAL A 147 9.10 10.88 1.25
N LYS A 148 10.12 11.72 1.51
CA LYS A 148 10.20 12.52 2.75
C LYS A 148 9.03 13.49 2.87
N VAL A 149 8.71 14.20 1.78
CA VAL A 149 7.58 15.14 1.72
C VAL A 149 6.26 14.40 1.95
N PHE A 150 6.04 13.26 1.32
CA PHE A 150 4.82 12.46 1.46
C PHE A 150 4.63 11.93 2.88
N LYS A 151 5.69 11.46 3.52
CA LYS A 151 5.68 11.08 4.95
C LYS A 151 5.37 12.28 5.84
N GLY A 152 5.86 13.46 5.49
CA GLY A 152 5.53 14.72 6.16
C GLY A 152 4.04 15.07 6.04
N ILE A 153 3.47 14.98 4.84
CA ILE A 153 2.03 15.18 4.59
C ILE A 153 1.21 14.20 5.44
N TYR A 154 1.58 12.92 5.42
CA TYR A 154 0.90 11.89 6.23
C TYR A 154 0.91 12.27 7.72
N LYS A 155 2.07 12.62 8.26
CA LYS A 155 2.23 13.01 9.66
C LYS A 155 1.43 14.26 10.02
N GLU A 156 1.41 15.26 9.15
CA GLU A 156 0.63 16.49 9.34
C GLU A 156 -0.88 16.22 9.38
N GLN A 157 -1.39 15.33 8.52
CA GLN A 157 -2.81 15.02 8.43
C GLN A 157 -3.30 14.05 9.50
N ILE A 158 -2.47 13.08 9.91
CA ILE A 158 -2.86 11.99 10.83
C ILE A 158 -2.35 12.24 12.26
N GLY A 159 -1.27 13.00 12.43
CA GLY A 159 -0.61 13.22 13.72
C GLY A 159 0.41 12.13 14.10
N GLU A 160 0.57 11.10 13.26
CA GLU A 160 1.45 9.96 13.51
C GLU A 160 2.42 9.77 12.34
N ASP A 161 3.54 9.08 12.58
CA ASP A 161 4.46 8.73 11.51
C ASP A 161 3.85 7.67 10.57
N PHE A 162 4.28 7.68 9.29
CA PHE A 162 3.85 6.68 8.32
C PHE A 162 4.22 5.27 8.81
N PRO A 163 3.27 4.29 8.83
CA PRO A 163 3.47 3.00 9.45
C PRO A 163 4.59 2.19 8.77
N GLN A 164 5.56 1.76 9.56
CA GLN A 164 6.71 0.98 9.10
C GLN A 164 6.50 -0.53 9.27
N ASP A 165 5.56 -0.95 10.12
CA ASP A 165 5.21 -2.36 10.27
C ASP A 165 4.32 -2.84 9.13
N SER A 166 4.84 -3.74 8.31
CA SER A 166 4.15 -4.23 7.11
C SER A 166 2.90 -5.07 7.41
N ARG A 167 2.82 -5.70 8.58
CA ARG A 167 1.61 -6.40 9.01
C ARG A 167 0.50 -5.43 9.38
N SER A 168 0.83 -4.34 10.07
CA SER A 168 -0.12 -3.25 10.32
C SER A 168 -0.61 -2.62 9.02
N GLN A 169 0.29 -2.36 8.06
CA GLN A 169 -0.08 -1.88 6.73
C GLN A 169 -1.10 -2.81 6.06
N LEU A 170 -0.88 -4.13 6.14
CA LEU A 170 -1.79 -5.14 5.57
C LEU A 170 -3.16 -5.11 6.24
N LEU A 171 -3.23 -5.16 7.57
CA LEU A 171 -4.50 -5.17 8.30
C LEU A 171 -5.30 -3.88 8.08
N ASP A 172 -4.65 -2.73 8.09
CA ASP A 172 -5.32 -1.46 7.82
C ASP A 172 -5.86 -1.39 6.38
N SER A 173 -5.13 -1.96 5.42
CA SER A 173 -5.59 -2.08 4.04
C SER A 173 -6.80 -3.02 3.91
N VAL A 174 -6.81 -4.14 4.64
CA VAL A 174 -7.98 -5.05 4.70
C VAL A 174 -9.20 -4.33 5.29
N LYS A 175 -9.04 -3.59 6.37
CA LYS A 175 -10.12 -2.76 6.95
C LYS A 175 -10.66 -1.73 5.95
N ALA A 176 -9.78 -1.10 5.17
CA ALA A 176 -10.18 -0.15 4.13
C ALA A 176 -11.02 -0.83 3.03
N VAL A 177 -10.64 -2.05 2.61
CA VAL A 177 -11.48 -2.84 1.69
C VAL A 177 -12.85 -3.11 2.30
N PHE A 178 -12.92 -3.57 3.54
CA PHE A 178 -14.19 -3.84 4.21
C PHE A 178 -15.07 -2.59 4.28
N ARG A 179 -14.51 -1.43 4.66
CA ARG A 179 -15.26 -0.17 4.67
C ARG A 179 -15.81 0.20 3.30
N SER A 180 -15.03 0.01 2.24
CA SER A 180 -15.46 0.34 0.87
C SER A 180 -16.67 -0.49 0.40
N TRP A 181 -16.92 -1.67 0.98
CA TRP A 181 -18.09 -2.49 0.66
C TRP A 181 -19.39 -1.95 1.24
N ASN A 182 -19.32 -1.12 2.27
CA ASN A 182 -20.47 -0.51 2.93
C ASN A 182 -20.82 0.88 2.40
N ASN A 183 -20.04 1.43 1.48
CA ASN A 183 -20.33 2.71 0.87
C ASN A 183 -21.64 2.63 0.05
N PRO A 184 -22.49 3.68 0.09
CA PRO A 184 -23.69 3.75 -0.75
C PRO A 184 -23.30 3.60 -2.22
N ARG A 185 -24.00 2.72 -2.91
CA ARG A 185 -23.78 2.40 -4.32
C ARG A 185 -24.85 3.05 -5.19
#